data_ec43c73f0691a0cb2f3f3861cf321af9
#
_entry.id   ec43c73f0691a0cb2f3f3861cf321af9
#
_cell.length_a   1.000
_cell.length_b   1.000
_cell.length_c   1.000
_cell.angle_alpha   90.00
_cell.angle_beta   90.00
_cell.angle_gamma   90.00
#
_symmetry.space_group_name_H-M   'P 1'
#
loop_
_entity.id
_entity.type
_entity.pdbx_description
1 polymer ?
#
loop_
_entity_poly.entity_id
_entity_poly.type
_entity_poly.pdbx_seq_one_letter_code
_entity_poly.pdbx_strand_id
1 'polypeptide(L)'
;MVFFRKSEVIATGEIFNETSFPFIDIEHGGSINGILEGLNELLEYMVPEHNQEGGTMVIPGHGRIGDEHDVLEYRDMCTIIRNRVQNAINKKMTLAQIKAAKPSYTYEYELRFGNNKAWTPEQFVEAIYKSLTAKP
;
A
#
# COMPACT_ATOMS: atom_id res chain seq x y z
N MET A 1 10.44 9.91 1.51
CA MET A 1 11.09 8.83 2.29
C MET A 1 12.46 9.34 2.75
N VAL A 2 12.77 9.19 4.02
CA VAL A 2 14.04 9.65 4.61
C VAL A 2 14.76 8.46 5.20
N PHE A 3 16.03 8.26 4.80
CA PHE A 3 16.85 7.15 5.24
C PHE A 3 17.97 7.63 6.17
N PHE A 4 17.93 7.18 7.43
CA PHE A 4 18.93 7.50 8.45
C PHE A 4 19.97 6.37 8.49
N ARG A 5 21.00 6.46 7.65
CA ARG A 5 21.96 5.38 7.40
C ARG A 5 22.65 4.81 8.63
N LYS A 6 23.08 5.67 9.53
CA LYS A 6 23.81 5.23 10.75
C LYS A 6 22.93 4.46 11.73
N SER A 7 21.62 4.77 11.73
CA SER A 7 20.66 4.16 12.64
C SER A 7 19.91 2.99 12.02
N GLU A 8 20.13 2.72 10.73
CA GLU A 8 19.33 1.75 9.95
C GLU A 8 17.82 2.00 10.12
N VAL A 9 17.42 3.27 10.01
CA VAL A 9 16.03 3.69 10.17
C VAL A 9 15.58 4.43 8.92
N ILE A 10 14.36 4.11 8.44
CA ILE A 10 13.74 4.78 7.31
C ILE A 10 12.38 5.34 7.74
N ALA A 11 12.16 6.64 7.50
CA ALA A 11 10.86 7.26 7.69
C ALA A 11 10.17 7.35 6.33
N THR A 12 8.98 6.74 6.20
CA THR A 12 8.33 6.53 4.91
C THR A 12 7.23 7.53 4.56
N GLY A 13 6.71 8.28 5.55
CA GLY A 13 5.51 9.08 5.31
C GLY A 13 4.33 8.20 4.91
N GLU A 14 3.55 8.65 3.93
CA GLU A 14 2.27 8.01 3.59
C GLU A 14 2.35 6.77 2.69
N ILE A 15 3.53 6.39 2.19
CA ILE A 15 3.62 5.20 1.34
C ILE A 15 3.53 3.90 2.12
N PHE A 16 3.83 3.93 3.42
CA PHE A 16 3.68 2.78 4.31
C PHE A 16 2.87 3.19 5.53
N ASN A 17 1.77 2.50 5.80
CA ASN A 17 0.85 2.84 6.87
C ASN A 17 0.35 1.55 7.55
N GLU A 18 0.55 1.45 8.86
CA GLU A 18 0.18 0.27 9.63
C GLU A 18 -1.32 0.21 9.97
N THR A 19 -2.07 1.30 9.76
CA THR A 19 -3.45 1.41 10.24
C THR A 19 -4.50 1.57 9.13
N SER A 20 -4.07 1.76 7.88
CA SER A 20 -5.01 1.89 6.77
C SER A 20 -4.35 1.50 5.45
N PHE A 21 -5.17 1.33 4.42
CA PHE A 21 -4.67 1.23 3.04
C PHE A 21 -3.94 2.51 2.66
N PRO A 22 -2.97 2.45 1.72
CA PRO A 22 -2.23 3.65 1.34
C PRO A 22 -3.16 4.69 0.71
N PHE A 23 -2.96 5.94 1.06
CA PHE A 23 -3.71 7.04 0.46
C PHE A 23 -3.15 7.32 -0.94
N ILE A 24 -4.04 7.32 -1.93
CA ILE A 24 -3.70 7.65 -3.32
C ILE A 24 -4.32 8.98 -3.66
N ASP A 25 -3.47 9.99 -3.85
CA ASP A 25 -3.92 11.34 -4.18
C ASP A 25 -4.07 11.49 -5.69
N ILE A 26 -5.20 11.04 -6.20
CA ILE A 26 -5.51 11.07 -7.64
C ILE A 26 -5.47 12.49 -8.20
N GLU A 27 -5.94 13.46 -7.44
CA GLU A 27 -5.99 14.86 -7.88
C GLU A 27 -4.61 15.45 -8.14
N HIS A 28 -3.58 14.94 -7.45
CA HIS A 28 -2.20 15.41 -7.58
C HIS A 28 -1.30 14.40 -8.28
N GLY A 29 -1.88 13.50 -9.07
CA GLY A 29 -1.12 12.54 -9.87
C GLY A 29 -0.70 11.26 -9.16
N GLY A 30 -1.23 10.99 -7.97
CA GLY A 30 -0.97 9.74 -7.27
C GLY A 30 -1.57 8.54 -7.99
N SER A 31 -0.93 7.37 -7.84
CA SER A 31 -1.40 6.13 -8.46
C SER A 31 -1.01 4.92 -7.61
N ILE A 32 -1.74 3.80 -7.81
CA ILE A 32 -1.38 2.55 -7.14
C ILE A 32 0.00 2.05 -7.61
N ASN A 33 0.32 2.23 -8.89
CA ASN A 33 1.62 1.83 -9.40
C ASN A 33 2.75 2.67 -8.77
N GLY A 34 2.51 3.96 -8.54
CA GLY A 34 3.47 4.83 -7.84
C GLY A 34 3.70 4.38 -6.40
N ILE A 35 2.64 3.99 -5.69
CA ILE A 35 2.75 3.43 -4.34
C ILE A 35 3.60 2.15 -4.36
N LEU A 36 3.35 1.25 -5.31
CA LEU A 36 4.11 0.00 -5.44
C LEU A 36 5.58 0.24 -5.77
N GLU A 37 5.86 1.20 -6.66
CA GLU A 37 7.24 1.58 -6.97
C GLU A 37 7.95 2.10 -5.72
N GLY A 38 7.28 2.94 -4.93
CA GLY A 38 7.84 3.46 -3.68
C GLY A 38 8.11 2.36 -2.66
N LEU A 39 7.19 1.41 -2.52
CA LEU A 39 7.36 0.28 -1.60
C LEU A 39 8.49 -0.64 -2.05
N ASN A 40 8.62 -0.91 -3.35
CA ASN A 40 9.72 -1.71 -3.88
C ASN A 40 11.07 -1.01 -3.69
N GLU A 41 11.12 0.29 -3.91
CA GLU A 41 12.33 1.08 -3.65
C GLU A 41 12.71 1.01 -2.17
N LEU A 42 11.72 1.17 -1.28
CA LEU A 42 11.94 1.05 0.15
C LEU A 42 12.56 -0.31 0.50
N LEU A 43 12.02 -1.40 -0.06
CA LEU A 43 12.52 -2.74 0.20
C LEU A 43 13.96 -2.95 -0.28
N GLU A 44 14.38 -2.26 -1.35
CA GLU A 44 15.76 -2.34 -1.84
C GLU A 44 16.76 -1.78 -0.82
N TYR A 45 16.36 -0.83 0.01
CA TYR A 45 17.22 -0.23 1.03
C TYR A 45 17.17 -0.95 2.37
N MET A 46 16.23 -1.89 2.55
CA MET A 46 16.04 -2.54 3.84
C MET A 46 16.92 -3.78 3.98
N VAL A 47 17.42 -3.99 5.19
CA VAL A 47 18.19 -5.17 5.56
C VAL A 47 17.29 -6.05 6.43
N PRO A 48 17.10 -7.34 6.04
CA PRO A 48 16.31 -8.27 6.86
C PRO A 48 16.91 -8.45 8.26
N GLU A 49 16.05 -8.63 9.25
CA GLU A 49 16.45 -8.81 10.63
C GLU A 49 17.45 -9.96 10.82
N HIS A 50 17.29 -11.04 10.05
CA HIS A 50 18.16 -12.21 10.16
C HIS A 50 19.56 -12.01 9.56
N ASN A 51 19.80 -10.94 8.80
CA ASN A 51 21.09 -10.67 8.16
C ASN A 51 21.98 -9.76 8.99
N GLN A 52 21.40 -9.06 9.97
CA GLN A 52 22.15 -8.24 10.92
C GLN A 52 21.29 -8.04 12.18
N GLU A 53 21.94 -7.68 13.28
CA GLU A 53 21.24 -7.46 14.53
C GLU A 53 20.22 -6.32 14.41
N GLY A 54 18.94 -6.65 14.61
CA GLY A 54 17.85 -5.69 14.60
C GLY A 54 17.27 -5.33 13.23
N GLY A 55 17.99 -5.62 12.13
CA GLY A 55 17.54 -5.27 10.78
C GLY A 55 17.30 -3.77 10.58
N THR A 56 16.65 -3.42 9.46
CA THR A 56 16.25 -2.05 9.17
C THR A 56 14.88 -1.78 9.79
N MET A 57 14.77 -0.70 10.56
CA MET A 57 13.51 -0.27 11.15
C MET A 57 12.84 0.77 10.28
N VAL A 58 11.52 0.72 10.20
CA VAL A 58 10.72 1.62 9.36
C VAL A 58 9.74 2.39 10.22
N ILE A 59 9.75 3.72 10.08
CA ILE A 59 8.77 4.60 10.72
C ILE A 59 7.68 4.89 9.69
N PRO A 60 6.48 4.31 9.84
CA PRO A 60 5.37 4.55 8.90
C PRO A 60 4.75 5.94 9.13
N GLY A 61 3.88 6.34 8.20
CA GLY A 61 3.08 7.56 8.38
C GLY A 61 2.21 7.48 9.62
N HIS A 62 1.62 6.32 9.87
CA HIS A 62 0.80 6.03 11.06
C HIS A 62 1.05 4.60 11.51
N GLY A 63 0.95 4.38 12.82
CA GLY A 63 1.09 3.06 13.40
C GLY A 63 2.44 2.86 14.07
N ARG A 64 2.74 1.62 14.42
CA ARG A 64 3.97 1.26 15.13
C ARG A 64 5.17 1.19 14.17
N ILE A 65 6.36 1.24 14.73
CA ILE A 65 7.59 1.03 13.98
C ILE A 65 7.57 -0.41 13.43
N GLY A 66 7.87 -0.56 12.13
CA GLY A 66 7.86 -1.85 11.46
C GLY A 66 9.25 -2.29 11.02
N ASP A 67 9.29 -3.47 10.42
CA ASP A 67 10.49 -4.07 9.84
C ASP A 67 10.27 -4.45 8.38
N GLU A 68 11.25 -5.13 7.76
CA GLU A 68 11.13 -5.58 6.37
C GLU A 68 9.89 -6.46 6.14
N HIS A 69 9.60 -7.37 7.07
CA HIS A 69 8.46 -8.27 6.95
C HIS A 69 7.15 -7.51 6.87
N ASP A 70 6.98 -6.48 7.70
CA ASP A 70 5.77 -5.64 7.68
C ASP A 70 5.61 -4.93 6.34
N VAL A 71 6.70 -4.41 5.78
CA VAL A 71 6.67 -3.73 4.47
C VAL A 71 6.38 -4.71 3.34
N LEU A 72 6.98 -5.92 3.40
CA LEU A 72 6.69 -6.97 2.41
C LEU A 72 5.22 -7.35 2.40
N GLU A 73 4.63 -7.57 3.57
CA GLU A 73 3.20 -7.89 3.67
C GLU A 73 2.33 -6.77 3.09
N TYR A 74 2.67 -5.54 3.41
CA TYR A 74 1.93 -4.37 2.92
C TYR A 74 2.04 -4.25 1.40
N ARG A 75 3.24 -4.40 0.84
CA ARG A 75 3.48 -4.38 -0.60
C ARG A 75 2.70 -5.48 -1.30
N ASP A 76 2.73 -6.71 -0.76
CA ASP A 76 2.04 -7.85 -1.34
C ASP A 76 0.52 -7.64 -1.31
N MET A 77 -0.01 -7.11 -0.21
CA MET A 77 -1.42 -6.74 -0.12
C MET A 77 -1.83 -5.76 -1.21
N CYS A 78 -1.06 -4.68 -1.37
CA CYS A 78 -1.34 -3.67 -2.40
C CYS A 78 -1.27 -4.26 -3.80
N THR A 79 -0.30 -5.14 -4.06
CA THR A 79 -0.15 -5.82 -5.35
C THR A 79 -1.35 -6.72 -5.65
N ILE A 80 -1.79 -7.50 -4.67
CA ILE A 80 -2.92 -8.41 -4.84
C ILE A 80 -4.20 -7.63 -5.11
N ILE A 81 -4.46 -6.58 -4.34
CA ILE A 81 -5.67 -5.77 -4.55
C ILE A 81 -5.62 -5.08 -5.91
N ARG A 82 -4.46 -4.51 -6.29
CA ARG A 82 -4.27 -3.91 -7.62
C ARG A 82 -4.58 -4.92 -8.73
N ASN A 83 -4.06 -6.15 -8.60
CA ASN A 83 -4.26 -7.18 -9.61
C ASN A 83 -5.73 -7.61 -9.71
N ARG A 84 -6.44 -7.69 -8.59
CA ARG A 84 -7.87 -7.99 -8.57
C ARG A 84 -8.68 -6.92 -9.30
N VAL A 85 -8.37 -5.65 -9.05
CA VAL A 85 -9.02 -4.53 -9.73
C VAL A 85 -8.68 -4.55 -11.23
N GLN A 86 -7.40 -4.77 -11.58
CA GLN A 86 -6.98 -4.83 -12.98
C GLN A 86 -7.70 -5.95 -13.74
N ASN A 87 -7.82 -7.13 -13.13
CA ASN A 87 -8.56 -8.26 -13.74
C ASN A 87 -10.02 -7.91 -13.96
N ALA A 88 -10.65 -7.24 -13.01
CA ALA A 88 -12.04 -6.80 -13.15
C ALA A 88 -12.20 -5.79 -14.28
N ILE A 89 -11.26 -4.85 -14.42
CA ILE A 89 -11.22 -3.88 -15.53
C ILE A 89 -11.11 -4.62 -16.87
N ASN A 90 -10.23 -5.63 -16.94
CA ASN A 90 -10.05 -6.43 -18.14
C ASN A 90 -11.31 -7.20 -18.53
N LYS A 91 -12.13 -7.55 -17.55
CA LYS A 91 -13.44 -8.20 -17.77
C LYS A 91 -14.56 -7.21 -18.09
N LYS A 92 -14.23 -5.93 -18.27
CA LYS A 92 -15.19 -4.86 -18.59
C LYS A 92 -16.20 -4.59 -17.48
N MET A 93 -15.85 -4.87 -16.23
CA MET A 93 -16.70 -4.53 -15.09
C MET A 93 -16.71 -3.03 -14.86
N THR A 94 -17.87 -2.50 -14.45
CA THR A 94 -17.98 -1.09 -14.06
C THR A 94 -17.39 -0.86 -12.67
N LEU A 95 -17.10 0.39 -12.35
CA LEU A 95 -16.61 0.73 -10.99
C LEU A 95 -17.57 0.25 -9.91
N ALA A 96 -18.89 0.42 -10.12
CA ALA A 96 -19.90 -0.05 -9.16
C ALA A 96 -19.83 -1.56 -8.95
N GLN A 97 -19.65 -2.33 -10.02
CA GLN A 97 -19.51 -3.79 -9.95
C GLN A 97 -18.24 -4.18 -9.21
N ILE A 98 -17.13 -3.48 -9.47
CA ILE A 98 -15.85 -3.76 -8.81
C ILE A 98 -15.96 -3.47 -7.32
N LYS A 99 -16.57 -2.35 -6.93
CA LYS A 99 -16.78 -2.03 -5.51
C LYS A 99 -17.66 -3.09 -4.83
N ALA A 100 -18.70 -3.56 -5.52
CA ALA A 100 -19.58 -4.60 -4.99
C ALA A 100 -18.87 -5.93 -4.81
N ALA A 101 -17.88 -6.24 -5.64
CA ALA A 101 -17.07 -7.45 -5.53
C ALA A 101 -16.06 -7.41 -4.37
N LYS A 102 -15.84 -6.25 -3.78
CA LYS A 102 -14.97 -6.06 -2.60
C LYS A 102 -13.57 -6.68 -2.76
N PRO A 103 -12.74 -6.20 -3.69
CA PRO A 103 -11.43 -6.80 -3.92
C PRO A 103 -10.47 -6.70 -2.74
N SER A 104 -10.73 -5.82 -1.78
CA SER A 104 -9.92 -5.66 -0.58
C SER A 104 -10.48 -6.39 0.65
N TYR A 105 -11.59 -7.12 0.50
CA TYR A 105 -12.34 -7.71 1.62
C TYR A 105 -11.48 -8.53 2.58
N THR A 106 -10.60 -9.39 2.06
CA THR A 106 -9.75 -10.26 2.87
C THR A 106 -8.90 -9.44 3.86
N TYR A 107 -8.42 -8.28 3.43
CA TYR A 107 -7.52 -7.46 4.23
C TYR A 107 -8.24 -6.48 5.17
N GLU A 108 -9.54 -6.27 4.97
CA GLU A 108 -10.32 -5.37 5.81
C GLU A 108 -10.49 -5.90 7.24
N TYR A 109 -10.63 -7.20 7.39
CA TYR A 109 -10.90 -7.82 8.68
C TYR A 109 -9.62 -8.33 9.37
N GLU A 110 -8.78 -9.03 8.63
CA GLU A 110 -7.63 -9.71 9.23
C GLU A 110 -6.49 -8.77 9.60
N LEU A 111 -6.29 -7.71 8.82
CA LEU A 111 -5.14 -6.84 8.96
C LEU A 111 -5.47 -5.41 9.39
N ARG A 112 -6.68 -5.19 9.89
CA ARG A 112 -7.08 -3.91 10.50
C ARG A 112 -7.15 -2.71 9.55
N PHE A 113 -6.98 -2.91 8.25
CA PHE A 113 -6.92 -1.80 7.30
C PHE A 113 -8.29 -1.22 6.94
N GLY A 114 -9.36 -1.91 7.23
CA GLY A 114 -10.71 -1.50 6.87
C GLY A 114 -11.39 -0.50 7.80
N ASN A 115 -10.73 -0.13 8.90
CA ASN A 115 -11.38 0.65 9.97
C ASN A 115 -11.19 2.17 9.87
N ASN A 116 -10.45 2.67 8.89
CA ASN A 116 -10.24 4.10 8.73
C ASN A 116 -11.43 4.74 8.03
N LYS A 117 -12.21 5.54 8.77
CA LYS A 117 -13.39 6.22 8.23
C LYS A 117 -13.06 7.37 7.28
N ALA A 118 -11.86 7.93 7.39
CA ALA A 118 -11.40 9.01 6.51
C ALA A 118 -10.90 8.49 5.17
N TRP A 119 -10.49 7.22 5.12
CA TRP A 119 -10.02 6.55 3.91
C TRP A 119 -10.54 5.12 3.92
N THR A 120 -11.75 4.94 3.40
CA THR A 120 -12.46 3.67 3.43
C THR A 120 -11.93 2.70 2.37
N PRO A 121 -12.19 1.39 2.52
CA PRO A 121 -11.83 0.43 1.49
C PRO A 121 -12.43 0.77 0.13
N GLU A 122 -13.66 1.26 0.08
CA GLU A 122 -14.31 1.67 -1.16
C GLU A 122 -13.58 2.83 -1.82
N GLN A 123 -13.11 3.80 -1.04
CA GLN A 123 -12.32 4.92 -1.55
C GLN A 123 -10.98 4.45 -2.11
N PHE A 124 -10.35 3.50 -1.43
CA PHE A 124 -9.09 2.92 -1.90
C PHE A 124 -9.28 2.17 -3.23
N VAL A 125 -10.30 1.32 -3.33
CA VAL A 125 -10.63 0.59 -4.56
C VAL A 125 -10.94 1.55 -5.70
N GLU A 126 -11.73 2.60 -5.44
CA GLU A 126 -12.03 3.61 -6.44
C GLU A 126 -10.77 4.34 -6.92
N ALA A 127 -9.86 4.69 -6.01
CA ALA A 127 -8.62 5.34 -6.37
C ALA A 127 -7.74 4.43 -7.24
N ILE A 128 -7.68 3.13 -6.92
CA ILE A 128 -6.97 2.15 -7.76
C ILE A 128 -7.59 2.12 -9.15
N TYR A 129 -8.90 1.99 -9.23
CA TYR A 129 -9.61 1.96 -10.51
C TYR A 129 -9.30 3.21 -11.34
N LYS A 130 -9.41 4.39 -10.74
CA LYS A 130 -9.13 5.64 -11.43
C LYS A 130 -7.67 5.73 -11.91
N SER A 131 -6.72 5.27 -11.09
CA SER A 131 -5.32 5.31 -11.48
C SER A 131 -5.00 4.34 -12.61
N LEU A 132 -5.63 3.17 -12.65
CA LEU A 132 -5.42 2.17 -13.70
C LEU A 132 -6.13 2.48 -14.99
N THR A 133 -7.18 3.29 -14.95
CA THR A 133 -7.96 3.68 -16.14
C THR A 133 -7.61 5.10 -16.62
N ALA A 134 -6.73 5.81 -15.92
CA ALA A 134 -6.33 7.15 -16.33
C ALA A 134 -5.61 7.12 -17.67
N LYS A 135 -5.94 8.07 -18.53
CA LYS A 135 -5.25 8.23 -19.81
C LYS A 135 -3.91 8.93 -19.58
N PRO A 136 -2.84 8.50 -20.26
CA PRO A 136 -1.54 9.16 -20.14
C PRO A 136 -1.55 10.58 -20.70
#